data_f17408c3c295ebd8b47f5d3534e189bd
#
_entry.id   f17408c3c295ebd8b47f5d3534e189bd
#
_cell.length_a   1.000
_cell.length_b   1.000
_cell.length_c   1.000
_cell.angle_alpha   90.00
_cell.angle_beta   90.00
_cell.angle_gamma   90.00
#
_symmetry.space_group_name_H-M   'P 1'
#
loop_
_entity.id
_entity.type
_entity.pdbx_description
1 polymer ?
#
loop_
_entity_poly.entity_id
_entity_poly.type
_entity_poly.pdbx_seq_one_letter_code
_entity_poly.pdbx_strand_id
1 'polypeptide(L)'
;MLRELRIGDMVAKLPIIQGGMGVGVSLSRLAGAVAKEGGVGVISTAQIGFEEPEFEKDQAKANLIAIKKHIKRAKELACGHGMVGVNIMVALKHYKEHVLAAVEAGADVIISGAGLPMELPELVDEKSHTRIAPIVSSKRAANLILKMWAHRYNRTADFIVIEGPKAGGHLGFSNEQLADMEHMDYDSEIKEIINCAKTYEEKFKKHIPVIVAGGVFTHEDVMHCMELGADGVQVASRFVATEECDASDAYKHAYLNANESDVQIIQSPVGMPGRAVRNEFIRGLEKEKQHITKCYNCLEKCNPATVPYCITKALIAAVKGDMQNGLVFCGANVGRINRMTTVHELMSELVGA
;
A
#
# COMPACT_ATOMS: atom_id res chain seq x y z
N MET A 1 16.91 16.12 13.03
CA MET A 1 16.34 16.28 11.67
C MET A 1 16.48 14.95 10.94
N LEU A 2 15.40 14.40 10.40
CA LEU A 2 15.42 13.15 9.64
C LEU A 2 16.26 13.33 8.35
N ARG A 3 16.90 12.24 7.89
CA ARG A 3 17.67 12.26 6.63
C ARG A 3 16.71 12.18 5.45
N GLU A 4 17.11 12.76 4.31
CA GLU A 4 16.41 12.61 3.03
C GLU A 4 16.37 11.13 2.61
N LEU A 5 15.26 10.71 2.01
CA LEU A 5 15.14 9.38 1.40
C LEU A 5 15.62 9.46 -0.06
N ARG A 6 16.66 8.66 -0.38
CA ARG A 6 17.21 8.56 -1.74
C ARG A 6 16.85 7.22 -2.35
N ILE A 7 16.18 7.23 -3.49
CA ILE A 7 15.81 6.03 -4.27
C ILE A 7 16.40 6.18 -5.67
N GLY A 8 17.54 5.54 -5.90
CA GLY A 8 18.32 5.76 -7.11
C GLY A 8 18.85 7.20 -7.18
N ASP A 9 18.50 7.91 -8.23
CA ASP A 9 18.83 9.32 -8.47
C ASP A 9 17.78 10.32 -7.94
N MET A 10 16.64 9.81 -7.46
CA MET A 10 15.56 10.63 -6.91
C MET A 10 15.71 10.85 -5.40
N VAL A 11 15.22 11.99 -4.93
CA VAL A 11 15.30 12.40 -3.52
C VAL A 11 13.94 12.87 -3.03
N ALA A 12 13.43 12.25 -1.96
CA ALA A 12 12.36 12.78 -1.14
C ALA A 12 12.96 13.47 0.08
N LYS A 13 12.62 14.74 0.31
CA LYS A 13 13.14 15.53 1.45
C LYS A 13 12.73 14.94 2.79
N LEU A 14 11.53 14.34 2.85
CA LEU A 14 11.01 13.66 4.02
C LEU A 14 10.99 12.15 3.77
N PRO A 15 11.54 11.33 4.68
CA PRO A 15 11.62 9.88 4.51
C PRO A 15 10.27 9.21 4.86
N ILE A 16 9.17 9.80 4.40
CA ILE A 16 7.80 9.35 4.63
C ILE A 16 7.16 8.95 3.30
N ILE A 17 6.71 7.71 3.23
CA ILE A 17 5.90 7.19 2.13
C ILE A 17 4.45 7.11 2.62
N GLN A 18 3.51 7.69 1.91
CA GLN A 18 2.09 7.39 2.11
C GLN A 18 1.78 6.10 1.38
N GLY A 19 1.38 5.06 2.11
CA GLY A 19 1.07 3.75 1.56
C GLY A 19 -0.15 3.75 0.65
N GLY A 20 -0.08 3.04 -0.48
CA GLY A 20 -1.19 2.93 -1.42
C GLY A 20 -2.40 2.21 -0.81
N MET A 21 -3.57 2.82 -0.88
CA MET A 21 -4.83 2.32 -0.32
C MET A 21 -5.91 2.23 -1.39
N GLY A 22 -6.31 1.02 -1.74
CA GLY A 22 -7.39 0.75 -2.70
C GLY A 22 -8.69 0.35 -1.97
N VAL A 23 -9.80 0.47 -2.61
CA VAL A 23 -10.11 1.10 -3.92
C VAL A 23 -10.42 2.56 -3.69
N GLY A 24 -9.80 3.47 -4.46
CA GLY A 24 -10.19 4.88 -4.48
C GLY A 24 -9.82 5.70 -3.23
N VAL A 25 -9.14 5.13 -2.22
CA VAL A 25 -8.77 5.84 -0.98
C VAL A 25 -7.54 6.71 -1.20
N SER A 26 -6.53 6.21 -1.90
CA SER A 26 -5.38 7.00 -2.32
C SER A 26 -5.30 7.12 -3.84
N LEU A 27 -5.73 8.25 -4.35
CA LEU A 27 -5.66 8.64 -5.75
C LEU A 27 -4.75 9.87 -5.92
N SER A 28 -5.06 10.71 -6.89
CA SER A 28 -4.19 11.84 -7.25
C SER A 28 -4.16 12.98 -6.23
N ARG A 29 -5.25 13.21 -5.47
CA ARG A 29 -5.29 14.30 -4.48
C ARG A 29 -4.34 14.00 -3.33
N LEU A 30 -4.55 12.85 -2.69
CA LEU A 30 -3.71 12.44 -1.55
C LEU A 30 -2.26 12.27 -1.96
N ALA A 31 -1.99 11.49 -3.01
CA ALA A 31 -0.62 11.22 -3.45
C ALA A 31 0.12 12.51 -3.87
N GLY A 32 -0.56 13.40 -4.59
CA GLY A 32 0.00 14.68 -5.00
C GLY A 32 0.28 15.61 -3.82
N ALA A 33 -0.60 15.65 -2.81
CA ALA A 33 -0.40 16.43 -1.61
C ALA A 33 0.82 15.95 -0.80
N VAL A 34 0.97 14.64 -0.60
CA VAL A 34 2.14 14.07 0.10
C VAL A 34 3.43 14.34 -0.66
N ALA A 35 3.44 14.18 -1.98
CA ALA A 35 4.61 14.50 -2.79
C ALA A 35 4.95 16.00 -2.72
N LYS A 36 3.96 16.89 -2.71
CA LYS A 36 4.15 18.34 -2.55
C LYS A 36 4.85 18.71 -1.25
N GLU A 37 4.57 17.99 -0.15
CA GLU A 37 5.26 18.15 1.13
C GLU A 37 6.68 17.54 1.13
N GLY A 38 7.11 16.95 0.03
CA GLY A 38 8.45 16.38 -0.11
C GLY A 38 8.58 14.92 0.29
N GLY A 39 7.48 14.22 0.53
CA GLY A 39 7.43 12.78 0.75
C GLY A 39 7.24 11.98 -0.54
N VAL A 40 6.82 10.71 -0.40
CA VAL A 40 6.44 9.84 -1.52
C VAL A 40 4.94 9.56 -1.45
N GLY A 41 4.17 10.14 -2.35
CA GLY A 41 2.74 9.89 -2.46
C GLY A 41 2.45 8.70 -3.36
N VAL A 42 1.63 7.74 -2.91
CA VAL A 42 1.41 6.48 -3.62
C VAL A 42 -0.06 6.26 -3.95
N ILE A 43 -0.33 6.13 -5.23
CA ILE A 43 -1.66 5.82 -5.79
C ILE A 43 -1.86 4.30 -5.77
N SER A 44 -3.02 3.82 -5.31
CA SER A 44 -3.39 2.41 -5.46
C SER A 44 -4.06 2.16 -6.81
N THR A 45 -3.56 1.17 -7.57
CA THR A 45 -4.12 0.84 -8.88
C THR A 45 -5.27 -0.17 -8.82
N ALA A 46 -5.59 -0.69 -7.63
CA ALA A 46 -6.68 -1.67 -7.46
C ALA A 46 -8.02 -1.06 -7.85
N GLN A 47 -8.58 -1.50 -8.98
CA GLN A 47 -9.86 -1.02 -9.54
C GLN A 47 -9.99 0.51 -9.60
N ILE A 48 -8.87 1.16 -9.89
CA ILE A 48 -8.72 2.62 -9.91
C ILE A 48 -9.69 3.31 -10.88
N GLY A 49 -10.13 2.60 -11.92
CA GLY A 49 -11.05 3.10 -12.93
C GLY A 49 -12.54 3.07 -12.53
N PHE A 50 -12.87 2.81 -11.26
CA PHE A 50 -14.26 2.61 -10.80
C PHE A 50 -15.19 3.82 -11.02
N GLU A 51 -14.66 4.98 -11.30
CA GLU A 51 -15.40 6.20 -11.68
C GLU A 51 -15.40 6.49 -13.18
N GLU A 52 -14.60 5.75 -13.97
CA GLU A 52 -14.56 5.95 -15.42
C GLU A 52 -15.84 5.39 -16.07
N PRO A 53 -16.40 6.08 -17.07
CA PRO A 53 -17.66 5.67 -17.73
C PRO A 53 -17.65 4.25 -18.31
N GLU A 54 -16.47 3.78 -18.73
CA GLU A 54 -16.27 2.46 -19.31
C GLU A 54 -16.23 1.34 -18.26
N PHE A 55 -16.08 1.63 -16.97
CA PHE A 55 -15.81 0.65 -15.93
C PHE A 55 -16.81 -0.52 -15.90
N GLU A 56 -18.09 -0.23 -16.08
CA GLU A 56 -19.12 -1.27 -16.06
C GLU A 56 -19.07 -2.21 -17.27
N LYS A 57 -18.46 -1.77 -18.39
CA LYS A 57 -18.34 -2.52 -19.65
C LYS A 57 -16.97 -3.18 -19.79
N ASP A 58 -15.91 -2.48 -19.42
CA ASP A 58 -14.51 -2.90 -19.57
C ASP A 58 -13.64 -2.33 -18.46
N GLN A 59 -13.57 -3.07 -17.32
CA GLN A 59 -12.79 -2.65 -16.17
C GLN A 59 -11.29 -2.55 -16.47
N ALA A 60 -10.78 -3.46 -17.31
CA ALA A 60 -9.36 -3.45 -17.67
C ALA A 60 -8.99 -2.13 -18.35
N LYS A 61 -9.75 -1.75 -19.38
CA LYS A 61 -9.56 -0.48 -20.09
C LYS A 61 -9.74 0.73 -19.19
N ALA A 62 -10.80 0.74 -18.38
CA ALA A 62 -11.07 1.82 -17.43
C ALA A 62 -9.91 2.02 -16.44
N ASN A 63 -9.38 0.93 -15.89
CA ASN A 63 -8.23 0.97 -14.98
C ASN A 63 -6.99 1.56 -15.65
N LEU A 64 -6.66 1.16 -16.88
CA LEU A 64 -5.48 1.67 -17.60
C LEU A 64 -5.62 3.19 -17.92
N ILE A 65 -6.81 3.66 -18.26
CA ILE A 65 -7.09 5.09 -18.45
C ILE A 65 -6.88 5.84 -17.14
N ALA A 66 -7.47 5.34 -16.04
CA ALA A 66 -7.40 5.98 -14.74
C ALA A 66 -5.99 6.00 -14.15
N ILE A 67 -5.18 4.95 -14.32
CA ILE A 67 -3.76 4.93 -13.90
C ILE A 67 -3.02 6.12 -14.50
N LYS A 68 -3.09 6.30 -15.82
CA LYS A 68 -2.40 7.39 -16.51
C LYS A 68 -2.92 8.77 -16.08
N LYS A 69 -4.23 8.93 -15.95
CA LYS A 69 -4.89 10.14 -15.51
C LYS A 69 -4.47 10.55 -14.09
N HIS A 70 -4.51 9.62 -13.14
CA HIS A 70 -4.20 9.91 -11.75
C HIS A 70 -2.70 10.16 -11.52
N ILE A 71 -1.79 9.43 -12.17
CA ILE A 71 -0.35 9.70 -12.10
C ILE A 71 -0.04 11.09 -12.61
N LYS A 72 -0.54 11.45 -13.80
CA LYS A 72 -0.34 12.79 -14.37
C LYS A 72 -0.86 13.86 -13.41
N ARG A 73 -2.08 13.69 -12.89
CA ARG A 73 -2.69 14.67 -11.99
C ARG A 73 -1.93 14.80 -10.67
N ALA A 74 -1.46 13.70 -10.09
CA ALA A 74 -0.67 13.73 -8.86
C ALA A 74 0.66 14.48 -9.06
N LYS A 75 1.34 14.25 -10.18
CA LYS A 75 2.58 14.99 -10.53
C LYS A 75 2.33 16.49 -10.72
N GLU A 76 1.23 16.88 -11.32
CA GLU A 76 0.83 18.29 -11.42
C GLU A 76 0.64 18.91 -10.03
N LEU A 77 -0.05 18.19 -9.11
CA LEU A 77 -0.30 18.64 -7.72
C LEU A 77 0.99 18.68 -6.88
N ALA A 78 1.92 17.76 -7.13
CA ALA A 78 3.23 17.73 -6.47
C ALA A 78 4.13 18.93 -6.82
N CYS A 79 3.87 19.62 -7.92
CA CYS A 79 4.62 20.82 -8.35
C CYS A 79 6.15 20.59 -8.44
N GLY A 80 6.58 19.40 -8.82
CA GLY A 80 8.00 19.01 -8.92
C GLY A 80 8.68 18.69 -7.59
N HIS A 81 7.91 18.58 -6.49
CA HIS A 81 8.40 18.16 -5.19
C HIS A 81 8.15 16.66 -4.98
N GLY A 82 8.96 16.03 -4.11
CA GLY A 82 8.79 14.63 -3.70
C GLY A 82 8.71 13.66 -4.87
N MET A 83 8.08 12.52 -4.64
CA MET A 83 7.89 11.46 -5.64
C MET A 83 6.42 11.04 -5.71
N VAL A 84 5.96 10.66 -6.90
CA VAL A 84 4.63 10.08 -7.13
C VAL A 84 4.80 8.64 -7.58
N GLY A 85 4.35 7.71 -6.75
CA GLY A 85 4.40 6.28 -7.01
C GLY A 85 3.05 5.62 -7.17
N VAL A 86 3.09 4.33 -7.46
CA VAL A 86 1.91 3.47 -7.48
C VAL A 86 2.13 2.20 -6.66
N ASN A 87 1.07 1.74 -6.01
CA ASN A 87 1.00 0.40 -5.43
C ASN A 87 0.22 -0.51 -6.37
N ILE A 88 0.83 -1.65 -6.75
CA ILE A 88 0.24 -2.63 -7.66
C ILE A 88 0.28 -4.01 -7.01
N MET A 89 -0.89 -4.59 -6.74
CA MET A 89 -1.00 -5.93 -6.15
C MET A 89 -0.69 -7.01 -7.19
N VAL A 90 0.22 -7.94 -6.87
CA VAL A 90 0.53 -9.10 -7.73
C VAL A 90 -0.71 -9.97 -8.00
N ALA A 91 -1.64 -10.02 -7.06
CA ALA A 91 -2.87 -10.78 -7.17
C ALA A 91 -3.87 -10.25 -8.21
N LEU A 92 -3.66 -9.06 -8.78
CA LEU A 92 -4.53 -8.49 -9.81
C LEU A 92 -4.41 -9.26 -11.12
N LYS A 93 -5.54 -9.51 -11.78
CA LYS A 93 -5.57 -10.22 -13.06
C LYS A 93 -4.80 -9.51 -14.17
N HIS A 94 -4.80 -8.19 -14.19
CA HIS A 94 -4.11 -7.36 -15.19
C HIS A 94 -2.86 -6.68 -14.60
N TYR A 95 -2.11 -7.44 -13.75
CA TYR A 95 -0.91 -6.93 -13.08
C TYR A 95 0.10 -6.33 -14.06
N LYS A 96 0.43 -7.05 -15.14
CA LYS A 96 1.43 -6.62 -16.13
C LYS A 96 1.01 -5.33 -16.84
N GLU A 97 -0.23 -5.24 -17.25
CA GLU A 97 -0.78 -4.08 -17.94
C GLU A 97 -0.79 -2.84 -17.01
N HIS A 98 -1.09 -3.02 -15.73
CA HIS A 98 -1.01 -1.94 -14.73
C HIS A 98 0.43 -1.44 -14.56
N VAL A 99 1.42 -2.34 -14.48
CA VAL A 99 2.84 -1.98 -14.41
C VAL A 99 3.25 -1.17 -15.63
N LEU A 100 2.97 -1.68 -16.83
CA LEU A 100 3.32 -1.00 -18.08
C LEU A 100 2.66 0.36 -18.22
N ALA A 101 1.37 0.47 -17.88
CA ALA A 101 0.64 1.75 -17.88
C ALA A 101 1.23 2.76 -16.88
N ALA A 102 1.67 2.31 -15.71
CA ALA A 102 2.31 3.15 -14.71
C ALA A 102 3.68 3.68 -15.17
N VAL A 103 4.49 2.81 -15.78
CA VAL A 103 5.79 3.19 -16.38
C VAL A 103 5.59 4.20 -17.51
N GLU A 104 4.65 3.94 -18.42
CA GLU A 104 4.32 4.83 -19.54
C GLU A 104 3.83 6.20 -19.06
N ALA A 105 3.07 6.23 -17.96
CA ALA A 105 2.61 7.48 -17.33
C ALA A 105 3.69 8.21 -16.53
N GLY A 106 4.89 7.64 -16.40
CA GLY A 106 6.04 8.23 -15.73
C GLY A 106 5.94 8.19 -14.20
N ALA A 107 5.39 7.12 -13.62
CA ALA A 107 5.46 6.91 -12.17
C ALA A 107 6.92 6.87 -11.71
N ASP A 108 7.24 7.53 -10.59
CA ASP A 108 8.59 7.57 -10.06
C ASP A 108 8.96 6.22 -9.42
N VAL A 109 8.00 5.61 -8.69
CA VAL A 109 8.21 4.32 -8.04
C VAL A 109 7.02 3.39 -8.24
N ILE A 110 7.27 2.08 -8.33
CA ILE A 110 6.28 1.01 -8.27
C ILE A 110 6.57 0.16 -7.05
N ILE A 111 5.62 0.11 -6.11
CA ILE A 111 5.66 -0.72 -4.91
C ILE A 111 4.70 -1.88 -5.15
N SER A 112 5.17 -3.12 -5.06
CA SER A 112 4.37 -4.28 -5.41
C SER A 112 4.34 -5.32 -4.28
N GLY A 113 3.13 -5.75 -3.92
CA GLY A 113 2.84 -6.69 -2.82
C GLY A 113 1.59 -7.52 -3.10
N ALA A 114 0.98 -8.07 -2.04
CA ALA A 114 -0.09 -9.08 -2.12
C ALA A 114 0.33 -10.28 -3.00
N GLY A 115 1.50 -10.79 -2.70
CA GLY A 115 2.29 -11.78 -3.42
C GLY A 115 3.70 -11.24 -3.70
N LEU A 116 4.64 -12.14 -4.02
CA LEU A 116 5.99 -11.73 -4.39
C LEU A 116 6.06 -11.35 -5.88
N PRO A 117 6.51 -10.13 -6.22
CA PRO A 117 6.53 -9.62 -7.59
C PRO A 117 7.71 -10.18 -8.41
N MET A 118 7.70 -11.50 -8.67
CA MET A 118 8.81 -12.23 -9.27
C MET A 118 9.20 -11.69 -10.65
N GLU A 119 8.22 -11.23 -11.45
CA GLU A 119 8.41 -10.79 -12.84
C GLU A 119 8.55 -9.25 -12.96
N LEU A 120 8.46 -8.50 -11.87
CA LEU A 120 8.50 -7.03 -11.93
C LEU A 120 9.77 -6.47 -12.62
N PRO A 121 10.99 -7.01 -12.42
CA PRO A 121 12.18 -6.55 -13.12
C PRO A 121 12.16 -6.75 -14.65
N GLU A 122 11.36 -7.71 -15.12
CA GLU A 122 11.19 -7.95 -16.57
C GLU A 122 10.29 -6.90 -17.22
N LEU A 123 9.32 -6.39 -16.43
CA LEU A 123 8.33 -5.42 -16.91
C LEU A 123 8.81 -3.98 -16.90
N VAL A 124 9.82 -3.68 -16.09
CA VAL A 124 10.36 -2.33 -15.93
C VAL A 124 11.84 -2.33 -16.29
N ASP A 125 12.20 -1.69 -17.40
CA ASP A 125 13.61 -1.56 -17.82
C ASP A 125 14.42 -0.86 -16.70
N GLU A 126 15.62 -1.38 -16.38
CA GLU A 126 16.52 -0.79 -15.39
C GLU A 126 16.94 0.64 -15.75
N LYS A 127 16.97 0.97 -17.03
CA LYS A 127 17.26 2.32 -17.55
C LYS A 127 16.04 3.26 -17.48
N SER A 128 14.86 2.72 -17.15
CA SER A 128 13.66 3.51 -16.92
C SER A 128 13.87 4.49 -15.78
N HIS A 129 13.17 5.62 -15.82
CA HIS A 129 13.06 6.51 -14.66
C HIS A 129 12.39 5.83 -13.45
N THR A 130 11.45 4.90 -13.70
CA THR A 130 10.66 4.23 -12.66
C THR A 130 11.50 3.26 -11.84
N ARG A 131 11.51 3.41 -10.52
CA ARG A 131 12.17 2.52 -9.56
C ARG A 131 11.18 1.48 -9.01
N ILE A 132 11.67 0.29 -8.68
CA ILE A 132 10.81 -0.84 -8.28
C ILE A 132 11.15 -1.37 -6.89
N ALA A 133 10.11 -1.69 -6.12
CA ALA A 133 10.24 -2.26 -4.79
C ALA A 133 9.27 -3.41 -4.55
N PRO A 134 9.73 -4.52 -3.96
CA PRO A 134 8.85 -5.53 -3.40
C PRO A 134 8.39 -5.12 -1.99
N ILE A 135 7.18 -5.57 -1.60
CA ILE A 135 6.74 -5.61 -0.21
C ILE A 135 7.06 -6.99 0.34
N VAL A 136 7.71 -7.03 1.50
CA VAL A 136 8.05 -8.26 2.21
C VAL A 136 7.67 -8.16 3.68
N SER A 137 7.34 -9.29 4.31
CA SER A 137 6.99 -9.34 5.74
C SER A 137 7.95 -10.21 6.55
N SER A 138 8.95 -10.81 5.90
CA SER A 138 9.94 -11.67 6.56
C SER A 138 11.28 -11.70 5.82
N LYS A 139 12.36 -12.00 6.54
CA LYS A 139 13.69 -12.29 5.98
C LYS A 139 13.64 -13.37 4.90
N ARG A 140 12.83 -14.40 5.12
CA ARG A 140 12.64 -15.47 4.14
C ARG A 140 12.09 -14.95 2.82
N ALA A 141 11.07 -14.09 2.88
CA ALA A 141 10.48 -13.47 1.69
C ALA A 141 11.47 -12.51 1.01
N ALA A 142 12.17 -11.67 1.79
CA ALA A 142 13.19 -10.75 1.29
C ALA A 142 14.32 -11.51 0.56
N ASN A 143 14.88 -12.54 1.20
CA ASN A 143 15.94 -13.33 0.57
C ASN A 143 15.46 -14.06 -0.70
N LEU A 144 14.23 -14.60 -0.68
CA LEU A 144 13.67 -15.28 -1.85
C LEU A 144 13.55 -14.33 -3.04
N ILE A 145 12.92 -13.16 -2.84
CA ILE A 145 12.68 -12.22 -3.95
C ILE A 145 13.99 -11.63 -4.49
N LEU A 146 14.90 -11.20 -3.60
CA LEU A 146 16.18 -10.62 -4.01
C LEU A 146 17.07 -11.64 -4.71
N LYS A 147 17.10 -12.89 -4.22
CA LYS A 147 17.82 -13.99 -4.88
C LYS A 147 17.26 -14.27 -6.27
N MET A 148 15.94 -14.31 -6.42
CA MET A 148 15.29 -14.56 -7.70
C MET A 148 15.56 -13.43 -8.69
N TRP A 149 15.45 -12.18 -8.29
CA TRP A 149 15.76 -11.04 -9.14
C TRP A 149 17.23 -11.02 -9.56
N ALA A 150 18.14 -11.26 -8.61
CA ALA A 150 19.58 -11.32 -8.88
C ALA A 150 19.97 -12.45 -9.83
N HIS A 151 19.33 -13.62 -9.70
CA HIS A 151 19.67 -14.79 -10.52
C HIS A 151 19.03 -14.70 -11.92
N ARG A 152 17.74 -14.32 -11.99
CA ARG A 152 16.99 -14.36 -13.25
C ARG A 152 17.23 -13.12 -14.12
N TYR A 153 17.39 -11.96 -13.51
CA TYR A 153 17.43 -10.68 -14.21
C TYR A 153 18.74 -9.92 -14.04
N ASN A 154 19.70 -10.47 -13.27
CA ASN A 154 20.92 -9.77 -12.86
C ASN A 154 20.65 -8.36 -12.30
N ARG A 155 19.58 -8.22 -11.52
CA ARG A 155 19.06 -6.97 -10.96
C ARG A 155 18.67 -7.15 -9.49
N THR A 156 18.74 -6.07 -8.70
CA THR A 156 18.23 -6.02 -7.34
C THR A 156 17.09 -5.00 -7.22
N ALA A 157 16.42 -4.95 -6.06
CA ALA A 157 15.42 -3.94 -5.76
C ALA A 157 16.06 -2.53 -5.72
N ASP A 158 15.28 -1.51 -6.09
CA ASP A 158 15.69 -0.12 -5.94
C ASP A 158 15.49 0.36 -4.50
N PHE A 159 14.54 -0.22 -3.79
CA PHE A 159 14.28 -0.13 -2.35
C PHE A 159 13.38 -1.30 -1.93
N ILE A 160 13.16 -1.48 -0.63
CA ILE A 160 12.32 -2.55 -0.07
C ILE A 160 11.32 -1.94 0.91
N VAL A 161 10.07 -2.40 0.88
CA VAL A 161 9.08 -2.08 1.91
C VAL A 161 8.88 -3.30 2.80
N ILE A 162 9.13 -3.15 4.11
CA ILE A 162 8.84 -4.15 5.12
C ILE A 162 7.44 -3.88 5.67
N GLU A 163 6.52 -4.80 5.47
CA GLU A 163 5.16 -4.67 6.01
C GLU A 163 5.00 -5.53 7.26
N GLY A 164 4.91 -4.86 8.41
CA GLY A 164 4.79 -5.47 9.72
C GLY A 164 3.38 -5.98 10.05
N PRO A 165 3.24 -6.76 11.14
CA PRO A 165 1.98 -7.42 11.52
C PRO A 165 0.87 -6.44 11.94
N LYS A 166 1.20 -5.19 12.26
CA LYS A 166 0.23 -4.11 12.59
C LYS A 166 -0.30 -3.35 11.36
N ALA A 167 0.09 -3.75 10.16
CA ALA A 167 -0.40 -3.13 8.92
C ALA A 167 -1.91 -3.33 8.73
N GLY A 168 -2.48 -2.56 7.81
CA GLY A 168 -3.88 -2.67 7.37
C GLY A 168 -4.01 -3.36 6.02
N GLY A 169 -5.22 -3.73 5.65
CA GLY A 169 -5.46 -4.45 4.40
C GLY A 169 -4.96 -5.89 4.46
N HIS A 170 -4.42 -6.38 3.34
CA HIS A 170 -3.96 -7.77 3.23
C HIS A 170 -2.61 -7.96 3.93
N LEU A 171 -2.49 -9.00 4.73
CA LEU A 171 -1.35 -9.24 5.60
C LEU A 171 -0.54 -10.46 5.16
N GLY A 172 0.78 -10.32 5.12
CA GLY A 172 1.73 -11.38 4.77
C GLY A 172 2.04 -12.35 5.93
N PHE A 173 1.09 -12.56 6.84
CA PHE A 173 1.20 -13.37 8.04
C PHE A 173 0.10 -14.43 8.09
N SER A 174 0.31 -15.53 8.83
CA SER A 174 -0.77 -16.49 9.12
C SER A 174 -1.72 -15.98 10.21
N ASN A 175 -2.92 -16.57 10.33
CA ASN A 175 -3.85 -16.21 11.39
C ASN A 175 -3.27 -16.48 12.78
N GLU A 176 -2.48 -17.55 12.94
CA GLU A 176 -1.80 -17.90 14.18
C GLU A 176 -0.77 -16.82 14.57
N GLN A 177 0.02 -16.37 13.61
CA GLN A 177 0.99 -15.28 13.82
C GLN A 177 0.30 -13.97 14.22
N LEU A 178 -0.84 -13.65 13.58
CA LEU A 178 -1.60 -12.43 13.89
C LEU A 178 -2.31 -12.50 15.24
N ALA A 179 -2.69 -13.71 15.71
CA ALA A 179 -3.27 -13.91 17.02
C ALA A 179 -2.24 -13.77 18.16
N ASP A 180 -0.97 -14.05 17.88
CA ASP A 180 0.14 -13.97 18.84
C ASP A 180 1.09 -12.78 18.57
N MET A 181 0.56 -11.74 17.97
CA MET A 181 1.33 -10.59 17.51
C MET A 181 2.08 -9.85 18.64
N GLU A 182 1.54 -9.87 19.86
CA GLU A 182 2.13 -9.20 21.03
C GLU A 182 3.44 -9.88 21.48
N HIS A 183 3.61 -11.17 21.23
CA HIS A 183 4.82 -11.93 21.56
C HIS A 183 5.82 -12.01 20.40
N MET A 184 5.51 -11.38 19.27
CA MET A 184 6.37 -11.39 18.09
C MET A 184 7.49 -10.35 18.23
N ASP A 185 8.75 -10.79 18.26
CA ASP A 185 9.92 -9.89 18.16
C ASP A 185 10.11 -9.45 16.70
N TYR A 186 9.28 -8.48 16.28
CA TYR A 186 9.33 -8.01 14.90
C TYR A 186 10.48 -7.04 14.63
N ASP A 187 11.03 -6.41 15.65
CA ASP A 187 12.23 -5.55 15.55
C ASP A 187 13.47 -6.37 15.12
N SER A 188 13.60 -7.58 15.65
CA SER A 188 14.65 -8.51 15.20
C SER A 188 14.44 -8.93 13.74
N GLU A 189 13.20 -9.19 13.31
CA GLU A 189 12.89 -9.52 11.91
C GLU A 189 13.19 -8.35 10.96
N ILE A 190 12.89 -7.10 11.34
CA ILE A 190 13.26 -5.90 10.60
C ILE A 190 14.77 -5.82 10.39
N LYS A 191 15.55 -5.98 11.46
CA LYS A 191 17.03 -5.98 11.40
C LYS A 191 17.56 -7.08 10.49
N GLU A 192 16.99 -8.26 10.53
CA GLU A 192 17.36 -9.40 9.69
C GLU A 192 17.05 -9.13 8.18
N ILE A 193 15.93 -8.44 7.88
CA ILE A 193 15.61 -8.03 6.51
C ILE A 193 16.59 -6.94 6.04
N ILE A 194 16.91 -5.96 6.87
CA ILE A 194 17.91 -4.94 6.57
C ILE A 194 19.29 -5.58 6.28
N ASN A 195 19.71 -6.53 7.10
CA ASN A 195 20.98 -7.26 6.87
C ASN A 195 20.94 -8.08 5.58
N CYS A 196 19.79 -8.65 5.24
CA CYS A 196 19.60 -9.32 3.96
C CYS A 196 19.76 -8.34 2.79
N ALA A 197 19.16 -7.14 2.86
CA ALA A 197 19.32 -6.10 1.84
C ALA A 197 20.79 -5.70 1.64
N LYS A 198 21.56 -5.50 2.74
CA LYS A 198 22.98 -5.15 2.70
C LYS A 198 23.83 -6.17 1.92
N THR A 199 23.52 -7.46 1.99
CA THR A 199 24.20 -8.49 1.20
C THR A 199 24.06 -8.26 -0.30
N TYR A 200 22.89 -7.75 -0.73
CA TYR A 200 22.66 -7.44 -2.14
C TYR A 200 23.19 -6.05 -2.53
N GLU A 201 23.25 -5.09 -1.60
CA GLU A 201 23.95 -3.81 -1.80
C GLU A 201 25.43 -4.04 -2.16
N GLU A 202 26.11 -4.88 -1.39
CA GLU A 202 27.52 -5.25 -1.64
C GLU A 202 27.69 -5.91 -3.01
N LYS A 203 26.80 -6.86 -3.34
CA LYS A 203 26.82 -7.58 -4.61
C LYS A 203 26.62 -6.68 -5.81
N PHE A 204 25.67 -5.75 -5.74
CA PHE A 204 25.28 -4.87 -6.86
C PHE A 204 25.93 -3.48 -6.79
N LYS A 205 26.71 -3.21 -5.73
CA LYS A 205 27.36 -1.90 -5.46
C LYS A 205 26.36 -0.74 -5.52
N LYS A 206 25.18 -0.95 -4.96
CA LYS A 206 24.04 -0.05 -5.00
C LYS A 206 23.35 -0.05 -3.65
N HIS A 207 23.10 1.12 -3.06
CA HIS A 207 22.29 1.22 -1.85
C HIS A 207 20.83 0.81 -2.13
N ILE A 208 20.23 0.03 -1.24
CA ILE A 208 18.85 -0.47 -1.29
C ILE A 208 18.12 0.06 -0.05
N PRO A 209 17.53 1.26 -0.11
CA PRO A 209 16.80 1.81 1.03
C PRO A 209 15.75 0.85 1.55
N VAL A 210 15.64 0.74 2.88
CA VAL A 210 14.65 -0.10 3.54
C VAL A 210 13.62 0.78 4.24
N ILE A 211 12.35 0.59 3.90
CA ILE A 211 11.21 1.34 4.40
C ILE A 211 10.40 0.43 5.32
N VAL A 212 10.16 0.86 6.55
CA VAL A 212 9.35 0.10 7.52
C VAL A 212 7.90 0.59 7.51
N ALA A 213 6.98 -0.35 7.42
CA ALA A 213 5.54 -0.10 7.43
C ALA A 213 4.83 -1.00 8.45
N GLY A 214 3.61 -0.61 8.85
CA GLY A 214 2.75 -1.40 9.71
C GLY A 214 2.92 -1.07 11.20
N GLY A 215 2.08 -0.14 11.68
CA GLY A 215 2.05 0.27 13.08
C GLY A 215 2.64 1.65 13.35
N VAL A 216 3.37 2.24 12.42
CA VAL A 216 3.92 3.61 12.55
C VAL A 216 2.78 4.62 12.65
N PHE A 217 2.77 5.39 13.73
CA PHE A 217 1.69 6.31 14.06
C PHE A 217 2.18 7.68 14.52
N THR A 218 3.23 7.75 15.34
CA THR A 218 3.80 8.98 15.91
C THR A 218 5.21 9.23 15.40
N HIS A 219 5.78 10.40 15.74
CA HIS A 219 7.18 10.70 15.50
C HIS A 219 8.11 9.72 16.21
N GLU A 220 7.77 9.31 17.43
CA GLU A 220 8.55 8.31 18.18
C GLU A 220 8.61 6.97 17.45
N ASP A 221 7.49 6.54 16.83
CA ASP A 221 7.47 5.32 16.02
C ASP A 221 8.39 5.47 14.78
N VAL A 222 8.41 6.66 14.16
CA VAL A 222 9.32 6.97 13.04
C VAL A 222 10.76 6.86 13.51
N MET A 223 11.10 7.51 14.62
CA MET A 223 12.46 7.48 15.18
C MET A 223 12.89 6.07 15.55
N HIS A 224 12.01 5.28 16.16
CA HIS A 224 12.27 3.87 16.45
C HIS A 224 12.64 3.07 15.19
N CYS A 225 11.88 3.23 14.10
CA CYS A 225 12.21 2.58 12.84
C CYS A 225 13.60 3.00 12.31
N MET A 226 13.94 4.30 12.42
CA MET A 226 15.27 4.80 12.04
C MET A 226 16.40 4.20 12.90
N GLU A 227 16.18 4.03 14.21
CA GLU A 227 17.12 3.40 15.14
C GLU A 227 17.35 1.91 14.83
N LEU A 228 16.33 1.22 14.30
CA LEU A 228 16.48 -0.14 13.79
C LEU A 228 17.30 -0.21 12.49
N GLY A 229 17.56 0.93 11.85
CA GLY A 229 18.37 1.05 10.63
C GLY A 229 17.54 1.23 9.35
N ALA A 230 16.27 1.58 9.44
CA ALA A 230 15.46 1.94 8.27
C ALA A 230 15.89 3.28 7.67
N ASP A 231 15.69 3.45 6.36
CA ASP A 231 15.93 4.69 5.62
C ASP A 231 14.68 5.57 5.55
N GLY A 232 13.51 5.01 5.85
CA GLY A 232 12.24 5.70 5.87
C GLY A 232 11.12 4.83 6.42
N VAL A 233 9.92 5.41 6.50
CA VAL A 233 8.73 4.72 6.95
C VAL A 233 7.58 4.84 5.94
N GLN A 234 6.68 3.85 5.94
CA GLN A 234 5.43 3.94 5.19
C GLN A 234 4.25 3.98 6.16
N VAL A 235 3.40 5.00 6.02
CA VAL A 235 2.21 5.25 6.83
C VAL A 235 0.99 5.24 5.93
N ALA A 236 -0.10 4.61 6.35
CA ALA A 236 -1.34 4.55 5.57
C ALA A 236 -2.55 5.09 6.35
N SER A 237 -2.97 4.43 7.43
CA SER A 237 -4.24 4.71 8.12
C SER A 237 -4.40 6.18 8.55
N ARG A 238 -3.34 6.84 9.00
CA ARG A 238 -3.42 8.25 9.39
C ARG A 238 -3.76 9.17 8.22
N PHE A 239 -3.29 8.84 7.00
CA PHE A 239 -3.59 9.62 5.80
C PHE A 239 -5.05 9.50 5.34
N VAL A 240 -5.81 8.51 5.81
CA VAL A 240 -7.26 8.42 5.53
C VAL A 240 -8.01 9.57 6.18
N ALA A 241 -7.63 9.96 7.41
CA ALA A 241 -8.24 11.07 8.14
C ALA A 241 -7.62 12.43 7.76
N THR A 242 -7.30 12.63 6.48
CA THR A 242 -6.84 13.92 5.95
C THR A 242 -7.85 14.53 4.99
N GLU A 243 -7.86 15.85 4.87
CA GLU A 243 -8.72 16.58 3.93
C GLU A 243 -8.48 16.14 2.49
N GLU A 244 -7.21 15.84 2.14
CA GLU A 244 -6.76 15.49 0.80
C GLU A 244 -7.02 14.01 0.43
N CYS A 245 -7.36 13.15 1.38
CA CYS A 245 -7.75 11.77 1.09
C CYS A 245 -8.90 11.74 0.08
N ASP A 246 -8.78 10.89 -0.94
CA ASP A 246 -9.72 10.84 -2.07
C ASP A 246 -11.05 10.12 -1.73
N ALA A 247 -11.11 9.39 -0.60
CA ALA A 247 -12.32 8.71 -0.15
C ALA A 247 -13.42 9.69 0.30
N SER A 248 -14.68 9.23 0.30
CA SER A 248 -15.81 10.00 0.80
C SER A 248 -15.68 10.34 2.30
N ASP A 249 -16.37 11.39 2.75
CA ASP A 249 -16.39 11.78 4.16
C ASP A 249 -16.94 10.67 5.05
N ALA A 250 -17.91 9.89 4.59
CA ALA A 250 -18.43 8.75 5.34
C ALA A 250 -17.35 7.70 5.58
N TYR A 251 -16.46 7.44 4.60
CA TYR A 251 -15.31 6.56 4.78
C TYR A 251 -14.31 7.10 5.81
N LYS A 252 -13.97 8.39 5.75
CA LYS A 252 -13.10 9.07 6.72
C LYS A 252 -13.68 9.02 8.13
N HIS A 253 -14.98 9.25 8.28
CA HIS A 253 -15.66 9.15 9.57
C HIS A 253 -15.70 7.72 10.12
N ALA A 254 -15.69 6.68 9.26
CA ALA A 254 -15.57 5.31 9.74
C ALA A 254 -14.22 5.07 10.48
N TYR A 255 -13.16 5.76 10.09
CA TYR A 255 -11.88 5.74 10.80
C TYR A 255 -11.92 6.53 12.11
N LEU A 256 -12.53 7.72 12.10
CA LEU A 256 -12.63 8.59 13.30
C LEU A 256 -13.50 7.97 14.38
N ASN A 257 -14.49 7.16 14.00
CA ASN A 257 -15.43 6.52 14.91
C ASN A 257 -14.99 5.11 15.34
N ALA A 258 -13.93 4.56 14.72
CA ALA A 258 -13.44 3.22 15.04
C ALA A 258 -12.70 3.22 16.38
N ASN A 259 -12.96 2.19 17.19
CA ASN A 259 -12.22 1.91 18.40
C ASN A 259 -11.29 0.70 18.21
N GLU A 260 -10.38 0.48 19.13
CA GLU A 260 -9.48 -0.68 19.09
C GLU A 260 -10.25 -2.01 19.03
N SER A 261 -11.37 -2.11 19.77
CA SER A 261 -12.25 -3.29 19.76
C SER A 261 -12.97 -3.54 18.43
N ASP A 262 -13.00 -2.55 17.53
CA ASP A 262 -13.60 -2.69 16.19
C ASP A 262 -12.61 -3.27 15.17
N VAL A 263 -11.33 -3.43 15.54
CA VAL A 263 -10.31 -3.99 14.64
C VAL A 263 -10.43 -5.51 14.58
N GLN A 264 -10.59 -6.06 13.38
CA GLN A 264 -10.77 -7.50 13.17
C GLN A 264 -9.91 -8.02 12.01
N ILE A 265 -9.40 -9.25 12.17
CA ILE A 265 -8.81 -10.02 11.06
C ILE A 265 -9.93 -10.78 10.36
N ILE A 266 -10.00 -10.62 9.05
CA ILE A 266 -11.02 -11.25 8.19
C ILE A 266 -10.36 -12.09 7.10
N GLN A 267 -11.12 -13.06 6.57
CA GLN A 267 -10.71 -13.81 5.38
C GLN A 267 -11.02 -12.99 4.11
N SER A 268 -9.98 -12.62 3.40
CA SER A 268 -10.14 -11.88 2.13
C SER A 268 -10.27 -12.82 0.92
N PRO A 269 -11.06 -12.45 -0.10
CA PRO A 269 -11.09 -13.14 -1.41
C PRO A 269 -9.73 -13.21 -2.13
N VAL A 270 -8.75 -12.41 -1.73
CA VAL A 270 -7.36 -12.50 -2.23
C VAL A 270 -6.66 -13.77 -1.75
N GLY A 271 -7.20 -14.46 -0.74
CA GLY A 271 -6.62 -15.66 -0.16
C GLY A 271 -5.62 -15.38 0.98
N MET A 272 -5.58 -14.13 1.46
CA MET A 272 -4.75 -13.68 2.59
C MET A 272 -5.64 -13.18 3.74
N PRO A 273 -5.19 -13.22 4.99
CA PRO A 273 -5.83 -12.48 6.07
C PRO A 273 -5.87 -10.98 5.74
N GLY A 274 -6.92 -10.29 6.19
CA GLY A 274 -7.03 -8.85 6.04
C GLY A 274 -7.46 -8.20 7.34
N ARG A 275 -6.92 -7.00 7.66
CA ARG A 275 -7.36 -6.25 8.84
C ARG A 275 -8.33 -5.16 8.44
N ALA A 276 -9.49 -5.14 9.08
CA ALA A 276 -10.60 -4.25 8.76
C ALA A 276 -11.34 -3.77 10.02
N VAL A 277 -12.10 -2.69 9.86
CA VAL A 277 -13.08 -2.24 10.86
C VAL A 277 -14.28 -3.17 10.83
N ARG A 278 -14.67 -3.71 11.98
CA ARG A 278 -15.84 -4.57 12.18
C ARG A 278 -17.14 -3.74 12.11
N ASN A 279 -17.49 -3.31 10.92
CA ASN A 279 -18.72 -2.54 10.63
C ASN A 279 -19.90 -3.48 10.35
N GLU A 280 -21.04 -2.93 9.91
CA GLU A 280 -22.24 -3.71 9.60
C GLU A 280 -22.03 -4.72 8.46
N PHE A 281 -21.21 -4.37 7.46
CA PHE A 281 -20.84 -5.28 6.39
C PHE A 281 -20.18 -6.57 6.94
N ILE A 282 -19.17 -6.42 7.80
CA ILE A 282 -18.47 -7.57 8.38
C ILE A 282 -19.41 -8.37 9.29
N ARG A 283 -20.22 -7.69 10.13
CA ARG A 283 -21.24 -8.38 10.97
C ARG A 283 -22.27 -9.14 10.13
N GLY A 284 -22.59 -8.65 8.95
CA GLY A 284 -23.44 -9.35 7.98
C GLY A 284 -22.79 -10.64 7.46
N LEU A 285 -21.50 -10.57 7.11
CA LEU A 285 -20.74 -11.74 6.62
C LEU A 285 -20.55 -12.84 7.67
N GLU A 286 -20.51 -12.49 8.96
CA GLU A 286 -20.47 -13.47 10.06
C GLU A 286 -21.74 -14.33 10.13
N LYS A 287 -22.86 -13.81 9.62
CA LYS A 287 -24.17 -14.50 9.61
C LYS A 287 -24.38 -15.28 8.31
N GLU A 288 -24.06 -14.68 7.18
CA GLU A 288 -24.31 -15.27 5.86
C GLU A 288 -23.32 -14.73 4.81
N LYS A 289 -22.87 -15.60 3.90
CA LYS A 289 -22.08 -15.21 2.74
C LYS A 289 -22.93 -14.39 1.76
N GLN A 290 -22.31 -13.40 1.14
CA GLN A 290 -23.00 -12.61 0.11
C GLN A 290 -23.20 -13.44 -1.17
N HIS A 291 -24.39 -13.36 -1.76
CA HIS A 291 -24.63 -13.86 -3.09
C HIS A 291 -24.00 -12.92 -4.15
N ILE A 292 -23.01 -13.44 -4.89
CA ILE A 292 -22.29 -12.67 -5.90
C ILE A 292 -23.00 -12.81 -7.24
N THR A 293 -23.70 -11.75 -7.64
CA THR A 293 -24.46 -11.70 -8.92
C THR A 293 -23.61 -11.21 -10.09
N LYS A 294 -22.51 -10.47 -9.81
CA LYS A 294 -21.61 -9.91 -10.83
C LYS A 294 -20.16 -10.13 -10.42
N CYS A 295 -19.35 -10.69 -11.32
CA CYS A 295 -17.91 -10.79 -11.16
C CYS A 295 -17.21 -9.66 -11.91
N TYR A 296 -16.30 -8.93 -11.22
CA TYR A 296 -15.48 -7.86 -11.79
C TYR A 296 -14.16 -8.38 -12.39
N ASN A 297 -13.92 -9.69 -12.35
CA ASN A 297 -12.72 -10.30 -12.91
C ASN A 297 -11.41 -9.61 -12.44
N CYS A 298 -11.37 -9.19 -11.18
CA CYS A 298 -10.33 -8.32 -10.61
C CYS A 298 -9.08 -9.05 -10.14
N LEU A 299 -9.21 -10.33 -9.74
CA LEU A 299 -8.15 -11.14 -9.16
C LEU A 299 -7.89 -12.39 -9.99
N GLU A 300 -6.62 -12.80 -10.07
CA GLU A 300 -6.20 -13.98 -10.84
C GLU A 300 -6.80 -15.29 -10.29
N LYS A 301 -6.83 -15.45 -8.97
CA LYS A 301 -7.24 -16.69 -8.30
C LYS A 301 -8.59 -16.64 -7.61
N CYS A 302 -9.43 -15.64 -7.86
CA CYS A 302 -10.74 -15.53 -7.24
C CYS A 302 -11.76 -16.44 -7.92
N ASN A 303 -12.48 -17.25 -7.12
CA ASN A 303 -13.65 -18.00 -7.58
C ASN A 303 -14.92 -17.44 -6.92
N PRO A 304 -15.79 -16.72 -7.68
CA PRO A 304 -17.01 -16.12 -7.12
C PRO A 304 -17.95 -17.09 -6.43
N ALA A 305 -17.90 -18.39 -6.77
CA ALA A 305 -18.76 -19.41 -6.15
C ALA A 305 -18.32 -19.79 -4.72
N THR A 306 -17.05 -19.58 -4.37
CA THR A 306 -16.48 -20.05 -3.10
C THR A 306 -16.11 -18.93 -2.14
N VAL A 307 -15.81 -17.72 -2.63
CA VAL A 307 -15.44 -16.59 -1.77
C VAL A 307 -16.63 -16.04 -0.99
N PRO A 308 -16.41 -15.45 0.19
CA PRO A 308 -17.50 -14.99 1.05
C PRO A 308 -18.22 -13.74 0.53
N TYR A 309 -17.57 -12.93 -0.29
CA TYR A 309 -18.10 -11.68 -0.88
C TYR A 309 -17.27 -11.24 -2.08
N CYS A 310 -17.83 -10.31 -2.89
CA CYS A 310 -17.08 -9.65 -3.96
C CYS A 310 -16.27 -8.47 -3.38
N ILE A 311 -14.94 -8.60 -3.31
CA ILE A 311 -14.07 -7.58 -2.74
C ILE A 311 -14.15 -6.25 -3.50
N THR A 312 -14.19 -6.27 -4.82
CA THR A 312 -14.33 -5.05 -5.64
C THR A 312 -15.60 -4.29 -5.30
N LYS A 313 -16.75 -5.00 -5.24
CA LYS A 313 -18.04 -4.38 -4.89
C LYS A 313 -18.00 -3.76 -3.49
N ALA A 314 -17.46 -4.51 -2.50
CA ALA A 314 -17.38 -4.05 -1.12
C ALA A 314 -16.47 -2.84 -0.95
N LEU A 315 -15.30 -2.80 -1.62
CA LEU A 315 -14.38 -1.67 -1.53
C LEU A 315 -14.91 -0.43 -2.26
N ILE A 316 -15.58 -0.60 -3.43
CA ILE A 316 -16.22 0.51 -4.13
C ILE A 316 -17.40 1.06 -3.31
N ALA A 317 -18.20 0.22 -2.69
CA ALA A 317 -19.29 0.65 -1.80
C ALA A 317 -18.73 1.51 -0.66
N ALA A 318 -17.68 1.04 0.01
CA ALA A 318 -17.05 1.75 1.12
C ALA A 318 -16.54 3.14 0.71
N VAL A 319 -15.72 3.22 -0.34
CA VAL A 319 -15.13 4.50 -0.77
C VAL A 319 -16.17 5.53 -1.21
N LYS A 320 -17.31 5.07 -1.75
CA LYS A 320 -18.46 5.90 -2.12
C LYS A 320 -19.36 6.29 -0.93
N GLY A 321 -19.10 5.77 0.27
CA GLY A 321 -19.81 6.12 1.49
C GLY A 321 -20.93 5.16 1.89
N ASP A 322 -21.15 4.07 1.16
CA ASP A 322 -22.09 3.01 1.56
C ASP A 322 -21.42 2.10 2.60
N MET A 323 -21.47 2.51 3.88
CA MET A 323 -20.85 1.80 4.99
C MET A 323 -21.56 0.50 5.37
N GLN A 324 -22.81 0.30 4.96
CA GLN A 324 -23.56 -0.93 5.23
C GLN A 324 -23.09 -2.08 4.34
N ASN A 325 -22.72 -1.77 3.08
CA ASN A 325 -22.25 -2.74 2.11
C ASN A 325 -20.72 -2.66 1.87
N GLY A 326 -20.03 -1.77 2.57
CA GLY A 326 -18.66 -1.41 2.33
C GLY A 326 -17.67 -2.10 3.27
N LEU A 327 -16.59 -2.65 2.70
CA LEU A 327 -15.43 -3.14 3.46
C LEU A 327 -14.47 -2.00 3.71
N VAL A 328 -14.16 -1.73 4.97
CA VAL A 328 -13.20 -0.71 5.40
C VAL A 328 -11.97 -1.38 5.97
N PHE A 329 -10.90 -1.48 5.18
CA PHE A 329 -9.60 -1.94 5.68
C PHE A 329 -8.97 -0.87 6.59
N CYS A 330 -8.22 -1.28 7.62
CA CYS A 330 -7.54 -0.36 8.53
C CYS A 330 -6.29 -1.01 9.13
N GLY A 331 -5.36 -0.21 9.63
CA GLY A 331 -4.25 -0.68 10.46
C GLY A 331 -4.68 -0.96 11.91
N ALA A 332 -3.82 -1.64 12.67
CA ALA A 332 -4.10 -1.98 14.07
C ALA A 332 -4.35 -0.74 14.94
N ASN A 333 -3.73 0.39 14.61
CA ASN A 333 -3.79 1.64 15.39
C ASN A 333 -4.95 2.57 14.98
N VAL A 334 -5.95 2.11 14.21
CA VAL A 334 -7.05 2.97 13.73
C VAL A 334 -7.79 3.67 14.87
N GLY A 335 -8.03 2.98 16.00
CA GLY A 335 -8.71 3.55 17.17
C GLY A 335 -7.99 4.74 17.83
N ARG A 336 -6.75 5.03 17.46
CA ARG A 336 -6.00 6.22 17.92
C ARG A 336 -6.27 7.45 17.05
N ILE A 337 -6.94 7.31 15.88
CA ILE A 337 -7.28 8.42 14.99
C ILE A 337 -8.54 9.10 15.51
N ASN A 338 -8.42 10.30 16.02
CA ASN A 338 -9.50 11.01 16.73
C ASN A 338 -9.89 12.38 16.13
N ARG A 339 -9.20 12.82 15.07
CA ARG A 339 -9.48 14.09 14.39
C ARG A 339 -9.14 14.03 12.91
N MET A 340 -9.81 14.86 12.15
CA MET A 340 -9.38 15.21 10.79
C MET A 340 -8.16 16.13 10.88
N THR A 341 -7.28 16.00 9.89
CA THR A 341 -6.07 16.82 9.74
C THR A 341 -5.81 17.11 8.26
N THR A 342 -4.78 17.89 7.95
CA THR A 342 -4.26 18.05 6.61
C THR A 342 -3.04 17.16 6.39
N VAL A 343 -2.67 16.90 5.13
CA VAL A 343 -1.41 16.21 4.82
C VAL A 343 -0.22 16.99 5.37
N HIS A 344 -0.24 18.31 5.28
CA HIS A 344 0.82 19.17 5.81
C HIS A 344 1.02 19.00 7.33
N GLU A 345 -0.08 19.08 8.11
CA GLU A 345 -0.02 18.88 9.57
C GLU A 345 0.47 17.47 9.92
N LEU A 346 -0.07 16.44 9.25
CA LEU A 346 0.34 15.06 9.49
C LEU A 346 1.81 14.82 9.16
N MET A 347 2.30 15.35 8.04
CA MET A 347 3.72 15.23 7.68
C MET A 347 4.61 15.93 8.70
N SER A 348 4.22 17.11 9.17
CA SER A 348 4.92 17.85 10.23
C SER A 348 4.96 17.07 11.55
N GLU A 349 3.83 16.49 11.99
CA GLU A 349 3.77 15.64 13.17
C GLU A 349 4.71 14.42 13.05
N LEU A 350 4.71 13.73 11.90
CA LEU A 350 5.53 12.54 11.71
C LEU A 350 7.03 12.83 11.70
N VAL A 351 7.45 14.02 11.26
CA VAL A 351 8.87 14.40 11.26
C VAL A 351 9.30 15.17 12.52
N GLY A 352 8.37 15.49 13.44
CA GLY A 352 8.66 16.21 14.68
C GLY A 352 8.95 17.69 14.46
N ALA A 353 8.26 18.34 13.52
CA ALA A 353 8.40 19.74 13.17
C ALA A 353 7.27 20.61 13.73
#